data_47cc1d53dab35c8d3f1cb53b541dd53e
#
_entry.id   47cc1d53dab35c8d3f1cb53b541dd53e
#
_cell.length_a   1.000
_cell.length_b   1.000
_cell.length_c   1.000
_cell.angle_alpha   90.00
_cell.angle_beta   90.00
_cell.angle_gamma   90.00
#
_symmetry.space_group_name_H-M   'P 1'
#
loop_
_entity.id
_entity.type
_entity.pdbx_description
1 polymer ?
#
loop_
_entity_poly.entity_id
_entity_poly.type
_entity_poly.pdbx_seq_one_letter_code
_entity_poly.pdbx_strand_id
1 'polypeptide(L)'
;MNYRKDFASQFGEDGIIEKIFDLLPAGDHWCVEFGAWDGKFCSNTNHLLSEKNWSGVLIEGNPKRINDLKNTYKNNPKVYPINKYVNFEGHDILDNILSPFPIPMDFDFLSIDIDGNDYHIWKSLAKYQPKLVLIEFNASIPGDIEFVQPADLSLQQGSSILSFVNLAKEKGYELICINQVNGFFVHQKYFELFGIKDNSIKALKHFKEPLQVFQLYDGTMVFHGTQSLYFYNTPVDLNKKLQVLPRFLRHSNFVWSNNQFYRFIFRIYKLFFLKKSKSSMNGDTEQNTWSWIREYKSFLNNKTAE
;
A
#
# COMPACT_ATOMS: atom_id res chain seq x y z
N MET A 1 16.97 9.21 -7.50
CA MET A 1 16.47 10.36 -6.72
C MET A 1 17.54 10.79 -5.72
N ASN A 2 18.13 11.96 -5.92
CA ASN A 2 19.21 12.47 -5.07
C ASN A 2 18.74 13.17 -3.79
N TYR A 3 17.42 13.18 -3.51
CA TYR A 3 16.81 13.93 -2.40
C TYR A 3 16.46 13.06 -1.18
N ARG A 4 16.67 11.76 -1.24
CA ARG A 4 16.36 10.85 -0.13
C ARG A 4 17.24 11.14 1.08
N LYS A 5 16.61 11.41 2.22
CA LYS A 5 17.24 11.55 3.54
C LYS A 5 16.26 10.97 4.57
N ASP A 6 16.77 10.27 5.54
CA ASP A 6 16.01 9.77 6.68
C ASP A 6 16.53 10.47 7.94
N PHE A 7 15.70 11.31 8.54
CA PHE A 7 15.93 11.87 9.87
C PHE A 7 15.11 11.08 10.90
N ALA A 8 13.86 10.78 10.57
CA ALA A 8 12.93 9.98 11.34
C ALA A 8 12.15 8.96 10.48
N SER A 9 12.04 9.19 9.18
CA SER A 9 11.39 8.31 8.20
C SER A 9 12.24 7.06 7.87
N GLN A 10 11.74 6.15 6.99
CA GLN A 10 12.39 4.86 6.72
C GLN A 10 13.03 4.74 5.33
N PHE A 11 12.46 5.38 4.32
CA PHE A 11 12.79 5.15 2.91
C PHE A 11 13.12 6.44 2.16
N GLY A 12 13.61 7.46 2.88
CA GLY A 12 14.03 8.74 2.34
C GLY A 12 12.92 9.79 2.25
N GLU A 13 11.79 9.57 2.93
CA GLU A 13 10.62 10.45 2.90
C GLU A 13 10.97 11.86 3.34
N ASP A 14 11.72 12.04 4.43
CA ASP A 14 12.05 13.37 4.95
C ASP A 14 12.68 14.28 3.91
N GLY A 15 13.68 13.78 3.17
CA GLY A 15 14.34 14.57 2.13
C GLY A 15 13.47 14.78 0.89
N ILE A 16 12.57 13.84 0.57
CA ILE A 16 11.59 13.99 -0.51
C ILE A 16 10.58 15.08 -0.13
N ILE A 17 10.05 15.05 1.09
CA ILE A 17 9.10 16.02 1.64
C ILE A 17 9.73 17.42 1.65
N GLU A 18 10.97 17.57 2.16
CA GLU A 18 11.69 18.86 2.10
C GLU A 18 11.73 19.38 0.66
N LYS A 19 12.12 18.54 -0.30
CA LYS A 19 12.22 18.96 -1.71
C LYS A 19 10.87 19.33 -2.31
N ILE A 20 9.79 18.67 -1.93
CA ILE A 20 8.44 19.03 -2.37
C ILE A 20 8.05 20.42 -1.85
N PHE A 21 8.30 20.70 -0.56
CA PHE A 21 7.97 22.00 0.02
C PHE A 21 8.88 23.14 -0.42
N ASP A 22 10.10 22.87 -0.91
CA ASP A 22 10.93 23.85 -1.60
C ASP A 22 10.28 24.34 -2.93
N LEU A 23 9.44 23.51 -3.56
CA LEU A 23 8.78 23.83 -4.83
C LEU A 23 7.37 24.40 -4.65
N LEU A 24 6.69 24.01 -3.56
CA LEU A 24 5.36 24.49 -3.26
C LEU A 24 5.39 25.95 -2.76
N PRO A 25 4.34 26.74 -3.01
CA PRO A 25 4.21 28.08 -2.40
C PRO A 25 4.23 27.96 -0.87
N ALA A 26 4.82 28.97 -0.22
CA ALA A 26 4.82 29.07 1.23
C ALA A 26 3.41 28.85 1.79
N GLY A 27 3.33 28.00 2.83
CA GLY A 27 2.06 27.57 3.42
C GLY A 27 1.93 27.99 4.87
N ASP A 28 0.92 27.42 5.52
CA ASP A 28 0.61 27.67 6.93
C ASP A 28 1.49 26.84 7.87
N HIS A 29 2.32 25.93 7.34
CA HIS A 29 3.18 25.00 8.04
C HIS A 29 2.39 24.08 9.01
N TRP A 30 1.30 23.52 8.52
CA TRP A 30 0.52 22.52 9.23
C TRP A 30 0.65 21.15 8.60
N CYS A 31 0.82 20.14 9.46
CA CYS A 31 0.79 18.74 9.06
C CYS A 31 -0.15 17.91 9.94
N VAL A 32 -0.61 16.81 9.36
CA VAL A 32 -1.40 15.77 10.04
C VAL A 32 -0.75 14.42 9.76
N GLU A 33 -0.59 13.62 10.79
CA GLU A 33 -0.15 12.23 10.67
C GLU A 33 -1.03 11.35 11.55
N PHE A 34 -1.54 10.26 11.01
CA PHE A 34 -2.21 9.24 11.80
C PHE A 34 -1.55 7.87 11.61
N GLY A 35 -1.58 7.03 12.64
CA GLY A 35 -0.61 5.97 12.82
C GLY A 35 0.70 6.50 13.43
N ALA A 36 0.64 7.63 14.14
CA ALA A 36 1.82 8.42 14.53
C ALA A 36 2.73 7.75 15.59
N TRP A 37 2.33 6.62 16.15
CA TRP A 37 3.06 5.84 17.15
C TRP A 37 3.64 6.72 18.28
N ASP A 38 4.99 6.81 18.37
CA ASP A 38 5.70 7.66 19.34
C ASP A 38 6.08 9.04 18.77
N GLY A 39 5.71 9.32 17.52
CA GLY A 39 6.00 10.55 16.81
C GLY A 39 7.46 10.74 16.39
N LYS A 40 8.26 9.66 16.41
CA LYS A 40 9.67 9.64 16.01
C LYS A 40 10.00 8.49 15.09
N PHE A 41 9.68 7.26 15.53
CA PHE A 41 10.02 6.06 14.80
C PHE A 41 9.17 5.99 13.53
N CYS A 42 9.82 6.00 12.38
CA CYS A 42 9.18 5.97 11.05
C CYS A 42 8.21 7.13 10.77
N SER A 43 8.28 8.23 11.53
CA SER A 43 7.38 9.36 11.36
C SER A 43 7.77 10.20 10.15
N ASN A 44 6.80 10.49 9.29
CA ASN A 44 6.96 11.36 8.12
C ASN A 44 6.83 12.85 8.45
N THR A 45 6.43 13.19 9.68
CA THR A 45 6.22 14.58 10.13
C THR A 45 7.20 15.05 11.18
N ASN A 46 7.93 14.13 11.84
CA ASN A 46 8.82 14.47 12.96
C ASN A 46 9.84 15.56 12.62
N HIS A 47 10.51 15.45 11.47
CA HIS A 47 11.50 16.45 11.06
C HIS A 47 10.87 17.83 10.86
N LEU A 48 9.67 17.93 10.31
CA LEU A 48 8.93 19.18 10.13
C LEU A 48 8.57 19.81 11.48
N LEU A 49 8.10 18.99 12.42
CA LEU A 49 7.65 19.44 13.74
C LEU A 49 8.79 19.81 14.68
N SER A 50 9.89 19.05 14.63
CA SER A 50 11.02 19.24 15.57
C SER A 50 12.03 20.27 15.07
N GLU A 51 12.30 20.32 13.76
CA GLU A 51 13.40 21.13 13.20
C GLU A 51 12.92 22.31 12.34
N LYS A 52 11.70 22.23 11.76
CA LYS A 52 11.18 23.24 10.85
C LYS A 52 10.08 24.12 11.45
N ASN A 53 9.80 23.96 12.75
CA ASN A 53 8.84 24.78 13.51
C ASN A 53 7.40 24.72 12.98
N TRP A 54 6.99 23.58 12.40
CA TRP A 54 5.63 23.35 11.94
C TRP A 54 4.67 23.11 13.09
N SER A 55 3.38 23.27 12.83
CA SER A 55 2.27 22.84 13.68
C SER A 55 1.74 21.49 13.22
N GLY A 56 1.23 20.65 14.13
CA GLY A 56 0.73 19.35 13.71
C GLY A 56 -0.32 18.74 14.61
N VAL A 57 -1.21 17.97 13.99
CA VAL A 57 -2.14 17.08 14.67
C VAL A 57 -1.67 15.65 14.45
N LEU A 58 -1.25 14.97 15.53
CA LEU A 58 -0.74 13.62 15.50
C LEU A 58 -1.73 12.68 16.18
N ILE A 59 -2.17 11.64 15.44
CA ILE A 59 -3.25 10.77 15.89
C ILE A 59 -2.70 9.35 16.07
N GLU A 60 -2.85 8.80 17.28
CA GLU A 60 -2.45 7.45 17.63
C GLU A 60 -3.61 6.71 18.31
N GLY A 61 -4.05 5.59 17.72
CA GLY A 61 -5.18 4.82 18.23
C GLY A 61 -4.85 4.00 19.49
N ASN A 62 -3.61 3.52 19.61
CA ASN A 62 -3.21 2.65 20.72
C ASN A 62 -3.05 3.44 22.03
N PRO A 63 -3.85 3.13 23.10
CA PRO A 63 -3.81 3.87 24.36
C PRO A 63 -2.49 3.74 25.15
N LYS A 64 -1.63 2.78 24.79
CA LYS A 64 -0.31 2.66 25.38
C LYS A 64 0.71 3.58 24.68
N ARG A 65 0.66 3.62 23.33
CA ARG A 65 1.58 4.39 22.50
C ARG A 65 1.36 5.89 22.55
N ILE A 66 0.12 6.33 22.75
CA ILE A 66 -0.20 7.76 22.87
C ILE A 66 0.58 8.46 23.99
N ASN A 67 0.97 7.76 25.05
CA ASN A 67 1.76 8.34 26.12
C ASN A 67 3.18 8.66 25.66
N ASP A 68 3.77 7.81 24.81
CA ASP A 68 5.08 8.03 24.21
C ASP A 68 5.03 9.23 23.26
N LEU A 69 3.98 9.33 22.43
CA LEU A 69 3.72 10.47 21.55
C LEU A 69 3.60 11.79 22.34
N LYS A 70 2.80 11.81 23.40
CA LYS A 70 2.67 12.97 24.30
C LYS A 70 3.99 13.37 24.95
N ASN A 71 4.79 12.39 25.36
CA ASN A 71 6.10 12.64 25.94
C ASN A 71 7.08 13.23 24.92
N THR A 72 7.05 12.76 23.68
CA THR A 72 7.87 13.28 22.59
C THR A 72 7.65 14.79 22.41
N TYR A 73 6.40 15.22 22.37
CA TYR A 73 6.04 16.61 22.07
C TYR A 73 5.58 17.44 23.28
N LYS A 74 5.82 16.99 24.53
CA LYS A 74 5.35 17.66 25.75
C LYS A 74 5.74 19.13 25.87
N ASN A 75 6.86 19.52 25.25
CA ASN A 75 7.38 20.90 25.28
C ASN A 75 7.09 21.67 23.96
N ASN A 76 6.39 21.08 23.02
CA ASN A 76 6.03 21.72 21.75
C ASN A 76 4.53 22.07 21.74
N PRO A 77 4.16 23.33 22.04
CA PRO A 77 2.74 23.72 22.10
C PRO A 77 2.04 23.77 20.74
N LYS A 78 2.78 23.60 19.64
CA LYS A 78 2.23 23.56 18.28
C LYS A 78 1.79 22.16 17.86
N VAL A 79 2.10 21.13 18.64
CA VAL A 79 1.75 19.74 18.33
C VAL A 79 0.62 19.26 19.23
N TYR A 80 -0.39 18.68 18.61
CA TYR A 80 -1.62 18.19 19.25
C TYR A 80 -1.70 16.67 19.17
N PRO A 81 -1.17 15.91 20.15
CA PRO A 81 -1.28 14.47 20.20
C PRO A 81 -2.71 14.04 20.60
N ILE A 82 -3.34 13.18 19.81
CA ILE A 82 -4.73 12.73 19.99
C ILE A 82 -4.77 11.20 20.08
N ASN A 83 -5.49 10.68 21.09
CA ASN A 83 -5.75 9.26 21.18
C ASN A 83 -7.10 8.93 20.53
N LYS A 84 -7.08 8.55 19.27
CA LYS A 84 -8.25 8.08 18.51
C LYS A 84 -7.85 7.10 17.42
N TYR A 85 -8.72 6.16 17.15
CA TYR A 85 -8.67 5.40 15.90
C TYR A 85 -9.40 6.20 14.82
N VAL A 86 -8.70 6.53 13.74
CA VAL A 86 -9.33 7.17 12.58
C VAL A 86 -10.18 6.15 11.85
N ASN A 87 -11.42 6.53 11.53
CA ASN A 87 -12.36 5.69 10.80
C ASN A 87 -12.72 6.33 9.44
N PHE A 88 -13.30 5.54 8.55
CA PHE A 88 -13.83 6.01 7.27
C PHE A 88 -15.34 6.31 7.31
N GLU A 89 -16.00 6.04 8.43
CA GLU A 89 -17.43 6.30 8.66
C GLU A 89 -17.73 6.66 10.11
N GLY A 90 -18.92 7.21 10.36
CA GLY A 90 -19.39 7.56 11.69
C GLY A 90 -18.74 8.83 12.26
N HIS A 91 -18.56 8.86 13.59
CA HIS A 91 -18.10 10.07 14.30
C HIS A 91 -16.59 10.29 14.20
N ASP A 92 -15.79 9.24 14.14
CA ASP A 92 -14.32 9.32 14.18
C ASP A 92 -13.69 9.37 12.78
N ILE A 93 -14.40 9.96 11.81
CA ILE A 93 -13.80 10.32 10.51
C ILE A 93 -12.83 11.49 10.68
N LEU A 94 -11.82 11.57 9.82
CA LEU A 94 -10.75 12.55 9.94
C LEU A 94 -11.27 14.00 9.94
N ASP A 95 -12.29 14.31 9.13
CA ASP A 95 -12.92 15.63 9.10
C ASP A 95 -13.44 16.08 10.49
N ASN A 96 -14.03 15.17 11.26
CA ASN A 96 -14.53 15.46 12.59
C ASN A 96 -13.41 15.55 13.63
N ILE A 97 -12.41 14.69 13.51
CA ILE A 97 -11.24 14.69 14.41
C ILE A 97 -10.48 16.01 14.29
N LEU A 98 -10.32 16.54 13.09
CA LEU A 98 -9.58 17.77 12.85
C LEU A 98 -10.36 19.03 13.19
N SER A 99 -11.71 18.99 13.19
CA SER A 99 -12.56 20.18 13.34
C SER A 99 -12.36 21.02 14.61
N PRO A 100 -11.89 20.46 15.78
CA PRO A 100 -11.63 21.27 16.98
C PRO A 100 -10.32 22.07 16.92
N PHE A 101 -9.44 21.81 15.95
CA PHE A 101 -8.10 22.40 15.87
C PHE A 101 -8.08 23.58 14.90
N PRO A 102 -7.18 24.57 15.10
CA PRO A 102 -7.06 25.73 14.22
C PRO A 102 -6.31 25.41 12.92
N ILE A 103 -6.55 24.22 12.36
CA ILE A 103 -5.92 23.73 11.14
C ILE A 103 -6.66 24.30 9.90
N PRO A 104 -5.96 24.88 8.92
CA PRO A 104 -6.56 25.34 7.69
C PRO A 104 -7.18 24.20 6.87
N MET A 105 -8.21 24.50 6.09
CA MET A 105 -8.86 23.50 5.23
C MET A 105 -7.92 22.97 4.13
N ASP A 106 -6.99 23.79 3.67
CA ASP A 106 -5.98 23.49 2.65
C ASP A 106 -4.56 23.40 3.26
N PHE A 107 -4.46 22.83 4.47
CA PHE A 107 -3.20 22.68 5.17
C PHE A 107 -2.13 21.98 4.31
N ASP A 108 -0.87 22.07 4.72
CA ASP A 108 0.24 21.72 3.83
C ASP A 108 0.41 20.22 3.62
N PHE A 109 0.36 19.39 4.68
CA PHE A 109 0.78 18.01 4.59
C PHE A 109 -0.08 17.02 5.37
N LEU A 110 -0.53 15.96 4.71
CA LEU A 110 -1.21 14.81 5.30
C LEU A 110 -0.40 13.54 5.08
N SER A 111 -0.02 12.85 6.16
CA SER A 111 0.59 11.52 6.14
C SER A 111 -0.42 10.47 6.60
N ILE A 112 -0.64 9.46 5.77
CA ILE A 112 -1.61 8.38 5.96
C ILE A 112 -0.85 7.06 5.98
N ASP A 113 -0.79 6.40 7.15
CA ASP A 113 -0.08 5.14 7.33
C ASP A 113 -0.65 4.38 8.53
N ILE A 114 -1.59 3.46 8.29
CA ILE A 114 -2.21 2.61 9.31
C ILE A 114 -2.27 1.13 8.92
N ASP A 115 -1.45 0.71 7.97
CA ASP A 115 -1.34 -0.69 7.52
C ASP A 115 -2.66 -1.30 6.98
N GLY A 116 -3.60 -0.51 6.46
CA GLY A 116 -4.85 -1.15 6.02
C GLY A 116 -5.88 -0.26 5.33
N ASN A 117 -6.73 0.42 6.12
CA ASN A 117 -7.89 1.16 5.61
C ASN A 117 -7.56 2.56 5.06
N ASP A 118 -6.33 2.84 4.74
CA ASP A 118 -5.80 4.12 4.24
C ASP A 118 -6.62 4.66 3.06
N TYR A 119 -6.96 3.79 2.11
CA TYR A 119 -7.80 4.13 0.97
C TYR A 119 -9.17 4.67 1.40
N HIS A 120 -9.84 3.96 2.29
CA HIS A 120 -11.20 4.33 2.73
C HIS A 120 -11.21 5.61 3.55
N ILE A 121 -10.19 5.81 4.39
CA ILE A 121 -10.03 7.05 5.18
C ILE A 121 -9.77 8.23 4.26
N TRP A 122 -8.84 8.11 3.29
CA TRP A 122 -8.63 9.21 2.34
C TRP A 122 -9.86 9.49 1.49
N LYS A 123 -10.56 8.43 1.07
CA LYS A 123 -11.82 8.57 0.32
C LYS A 123 -12.89 9.34 1.12
N SER A 124 -13.01 9.09 2.42
CA SER A 124 -14.00 9.73 3.29
C SER A 124 -13.67 11.18 3.67
N LEU A 125 -12.40 11.60 3.53
CA LEU A 125 -11.97 12.98 3.80
C LEU A 125 -12.59 13.93 2.77
N ALA A 126 -13.52 14.78 3.18
CA ALA A 126 -14.30 15.63 2.30
C ALA A 126 -14.06 17.15 2.48
N LYS A 127 -13.88 17.59 3.74
CA LYS A 127 -13.74 19.02 4.06
C LYS A 127 -12.33 19.55 3.83
N TYR A 128 -11.33 18.76 4.19
CA TYR A 128 -9.94 19.18 4.10
C TYR A 128 -9.30 18.74 2.78
N GLN A 129 -8.52 19.62 2.20
CA GLN A 129 -7.81 19.41 0.93
C GLN A 129 -6.34 19.81 1.08
N PRO A 130 -5.52 19.00 1.77
CA PRO A 130 -4.10 19.30 1.98
C PRO A 130 -3.36 19.48 0.66
N LYS A 131 -2.28 20.30 0.66
CA LYS A 131 -1.47 20.51 -0.54
C LYS A 131 -0.74 19.27 -1.00
N LEU A 132 -0.24 18.48 -0.03
CA LEU A 132 0.48 17.23 -0.24
C LEU A 132 -0.17 16.12 0.60
N VAL A 133 -0.40 14.96 -0.01
CA VAL A 133 -0.79 13.71 0.65
C VAL A 133 0.30 12.67 0.40
N LEU A 134 0.83 12.11 1.47
CA LEU A 134 1.65 10.90 1.47
C LEU A 134 0.79 9.76 1.98
N ILE A 135 0.79 8.63 1.27
CA ILE A 135 -0.03 7.49 1.65
C ILE A 135 0.71 6.18 1.38
N GLU A 136 0.67 5.29 2.38
CA GLU A 136 1.24 3.96 2.22
C GLU A 136 0.37 3.10 1.30
N PHE A 137 1.04 2.33 0.43
CA PHE A 137 0.40 1.34 -0.42
C PHE A 137 1.06 -0.04 -0.25
N ASN A 138 0.32 -1.09 -0.53
CA ASN A 138 0.88 -2.44 -0.51
C ASN A 138 1.79 -2.66 -1.73
N ALA A 139 3.09 -2.48 -1.55
CA ALA A 139 4.10 -2.62 -2.59
C ALA A 139 4.29 -4.07 -3.10
N SER A 140 3.64 -5.06 -2.47
CA SER A 140 3.62 -6.44 -2.98
C SER A 140 2.60 -6.66 -4.10
N ILE A 141 1.74 -5.67 -4.37
CA ILE A 141 0.78 -5.71 -5.46
C ILE A 141 1.40 -5.05 -6.71
N PRO A 142 1.36 -5.71 -7.89
CA PRO A 142 1.83 -5.10 -9.13
C PRO A 142 1.16 -3.75 -9.43
N GLY A 143 1.95 -2.80 -9.97
CA GLY A 143 1.49 -1.42 -10.17
C GLY A 143 0.41 -1.25 -11.25
N ASP A 144 0.10 -2.28 -12.01
CA ASP A 144 -0.96 -2.38 -13.02
C ASP A 144 -2.21 -3.10 -12.53
N ILE A 145 -2.21 -3.55 -11.25
CA ILE A 145 -3.37 -4.20 -10.63
C ILE A 145 -4.08 -3.20 -9.73
N GLU A 146 -5.37 -2.99 -10.00
CA GLU A 146 -6.24 -2.23 -9.12
C GLU A 146 -6.78 -3.16 -8.02
N PHE A 147 -6.39 -2.90 -6.78
CA PHE A 147 -6.89 -3.63 -5.63
C PHE A 147 -7.16 -2.66 -4.48
N VAL A 148 -8.39 -2.68 -4.01
CA VAL A 148 -8.81 -1.96 -2.81
C VAL A 148 -9.15 -2.99 -1.75
N GLN A 149 -8.53 -2.92 -0.59
CA GLN A 149 -8.90 -3.75 0.55
C GLN A 149 -10.39 -3.52 0.90
N PRO A 150 -11.15 -4.54 1.36
CA PRO A 150 -12.51 -4.31 1.85
C PRO A 150 -12.56 -3.27 2.97
N ALA A 151 -13.64 -2.47 3.01
CA ALA A 151 -13.92 -1.53 4.07
C ALA A 151 -14.25 -2.28 5.39
N ASP A 152 -13.22 -2.71 6.09
CA ASP A 152 -13.31 -3.51 7.32
C ASP A 152 -12.08 -3.22 8.19
N LEU A 153 -12.30 -2.61 9.36
CA LEU A 153 -11.24 -2.21 10.29
C LEU A 153 -10.45 -3.39 10.87
N SER A 154 -10.95 -4.62 10.76
CA SER A 154 -10.23 -5.82 11.18
C SER A 154 -9.22 -6.34 10.16
N LEU A 155 -9.18 -5.78 8.96
CA LEU A 155 -8.28 -6.18 7.89
C LEU A 155 -7.07 -5.24 7.80
N GLN A 156 -5.89 -5.83 7.62
CA GLN A 156 -4.62 -5.16 7.42
C GLN A 156 -3.96 -5.74 6.16
N GLN A 157 -4.47 -5.35 5.00
CA GLN A 157 -4.01 -5.86 3.70
C GLN A 157 -3.39 -4.76 2.84
N GLY A 158 -3.79 -3.52 3.09
CA GLY A 158 -3.44 -2.36 2.27
C GLY A 158 -4.05 -2.42 0.87
N SER A 159 -3.98 -1.32 0.15
CA SER A 159 -4.49 -1.19 -1.21
C SER A 159 -3.35 -0.95 -2.20
N SER A 160 -3.59 -1.18 -3.49
CA SER A 160 -2.55 -1.02 -4.52
C SER A 160 -2.28 0.45 -4.84
N ILE A 161 -1.09 0.75 -5.34
CA ILE A 161 -0.77 2.12 -5.81
C ILE A 161 -1.71 2.58 -6.92
N LEU A 162 -2.18 1.68 -7.80
CA LEU A 162 -3.11 2.05 -8.86
C LEU A 162 -4.46 2.52 -8.32
N SER A 163 -4.98 1.88 -7.27
CA SER A 163 -6.22 2.31 -6.64
C SER A 163 -6.09 3.71 -6.02
N PHE A 164 -4.94 4.03 -5.42
CA PHE A 164 -4.68 5.37 -4.90
C PHE A 164 -4.53 6.43 -6.00
N VAL A 165 -3.91 6.09 -7.13
CA VAL A 165 -3.85 6.99 -8.30
C VAL A 165 -5.24 7.30 -8.84
N ASN A 166 -6.12 6.29 -8.91
CA ASN A 166 -7.50 6.50 -9.36
C ASN A 166 -8.28 7.39 -8.37
N LEU A 167 -8.19 7.10 -7.07
CA LEU A 167 -8.80 7.92 -6.03
C LEU A 167 -8.25 9.35 -6.02
N ALA A 168 -6.93 9.52 -6.19
CA ALA A 168 -6.29 10.82 -6.27
C ALA A 168 -6.90 11.69 -7.37
N LYS A 169 -7.07 11.13 -8.57
CA LYS A 169 -7.71 11.84 -9.69
C LYS A 169 -9.14 12.28 -9.38
N GLU A 170 -9.93 11.39 -8.75
CA GLU A 170 -11.29 11.74 -8.31
C GLU A 170 -11.30 12.91 -7.31
N LYS A 171 -10.27 12.99 -6.47
CA LYS A 171 -10.12 14.01 -5.42
C LYS A 171 -9.36 15.27 -5.89
N GLY A 172 -8.92 15.33 -7.15
CA GLY A 172 -8.18 16.47 -7.70
C GLY A 172 -6.71 16.52 -7.31
N TYR A 173 -6.08 15.34 -7.19
CA TYR A 173 -4.65 15.19 -6.90
C TYR A 173 -3.91 14.45 -8.02
N GLU A 174 -2.63 14.74 -8.15
CA GLU A 174 -1.72 14.11 -9.11
C GLU A 174 -0.55 13.44 -8.39
N LEU A 175 -0.18 12.25 -8.87
CA LEU A 175 0.99 11.52 -8.38
C LEU A 175 2.27 12.23 -8.83
N ILE A 176 3.18 12.52 -7.89
CA ILE A 176 4.47 13.18 -8.21
C ILE A 176 5.69 12.33 -7.86
N CYS A 177 5.55 11.36 -6.97
CA CYS A 177 6.65 10.50 -6.55
C CYS A 177 6.11 9.18 -6.00
N ILE A 178 6.88 8.12 -6.17
CA ILE A 178 6.69 6.83 -5.50
C ILE A 178 8.04 6.43 -4.90
N ASN A 179 8.09 6.12 -3.63
CA ASN A 179 9.24 5.44 -3.04
C ASN A 179 8.98 3.93 -2.86
N GLN A 180 9.54 3.28 -1.83
CA GLN A 180 9.37 1.82 -1.65
C GLN A 180 7.94 1.40 -1.32
N VAL A 181 7.25 2.18 -0.47
CA VAL A 181 5.92 1.84 0.06
C VAL A 181 4.95 3.01 0.04
N ASN A 182 5.42 4.23 -0.25
CA ASN A 182 4.61 5.45 -0.20
C ASN A 182 4.40 6.08 -1.57
N GLY A 183 3.17 6.53 -1.85
CA GLY A 183 2.82 7.42 -2.93
C GLY A 183 2.69 8.86 -2.44
N PHE A 184 3.25 9.81 -3.18
CA PHE A 184 3.18 11.24 -2.91
C PHE A 184 2.25 11.90 -3.93
N PHE A 185 1.18 12.51 -3.45
CA PHE A 185 0.15 13.12 -4.27
C PHE A 185 0.04 14.60 -3.95
N VAL A 186 0.19 15.45 -4.96
CA VAL A 186 0.04 16.90 -4.82
C VAL A 186 -1.32 17.32 -5.36
N HIS A 187 -1.95 18.30 -4.73
CA HIS A 187 -3.18 18.90 -5.28
C HIS A 187 -2.92 19.42 -6.71
N GLN A 188 -3.80 19.07 -7.64
CA GLN A 188 -3.62 19.30 -9.09
C GLN A 188 -3.20 20.74 -9.45
N LYS A 189 -3.66 21.76 -8.70
CA LYS A 189 -3.30 23.17 -8.93
C LYS A 189 -1.80 23.46 -8.82
N TYR A 190 -1.05 22.57 -8.19
CA TYR A 190 0.39 22.73 -7.99
C TYR A 190 1.23 21.77 -8.86
N PHE A 191 0.62 20.88 -9.60
CA PHE A 191 1.30 19.80 -10.33
C PHE A 191 2.36 20.33 -11.31
N GLU A 192 2.04 21.40 -12.05
CA GLU A 192 2.94 22.01 -13.03
C GLU A 192 4.28 22.49 -12.43
N LEU A 193 4.33 22.80 -11.13
CA LEU A 193 5.56 23.21 -10.44
C LEU A 193 6.64 22.12 -10.41
N PHE A 194 6.25 20.89 -10.57
CA PHE A 194 7.16 19.73 -10.52
C PHE A 194 7.80 19.39 -11.88
N GLY A 195 7.30 19.97 -12.98
CA GLY A 195 7.84 19.75 -14.33
C GLY A 195 7.79 18.30 -14.80
N ILE A 196 6.89 17.47 -14.22
CA ILE A 196 6.75 16.04 -14.52
C ILE A 196 5.98 15.89 -15.83
N LYS A 197 6.62 15.31 -16.85
CA LYS A 197 6.01 15.05 -18.16
C LYS A 197 5.19 13.76 -18.20
N ASP A 198 5.61 12.76 -17.47
CA ASP A 198 4.94 11.46 -17.35
C ASP A 198 4.88 11.07 -15.87
N ASN A 199 3.68 11.16 -15.30
CA ASN A 199 3.42 10.80 -13.91
C ASN A 199 2.78 9.41 -13.77
N SER A 200 2.94 8.57 -14.80
CA SER A 200 2.51 7.18 -14.70
C SER A 200 3.28 6.43 -13.60
N ILE A 201 2.64 5.43 -13.01
CA ILE A 201 3.27 4.56 -12.01
C ILE A 201 4.57 3.98 -12.57
N LYS A 202 4.60 3.59 -13.85
CA LYS A 202 5.76 3.03 -14.52
C LYS A 202 6.94 4.00 -14.60
N ALA A 203 6.67 5.28 -14.86
CA ALA A 203 7.70 6.32 -14.95
C ALA A 203 8.25 6.73 -13.58
N LEU A 204 7.41 6.73 -12.55
CA LEU A 204 7.75 7.21 -11.20
C LEU A 204 8.16 6.09 -10.24
N LYS A 205 8.07 4.82 -10.65
CA LYS A 205 8.29 3.65 -9.82
C LYS A 205 9.75 3.53 -9.34
N HIS A 206 9.92 3.41 -8.02
CA HIS A 206 11.21 3.20 -7.35
C HIS A 206 11.15 2.11 -6.27
N PHE A 207 10.33 1.10 -6.45
CA PHE A 207 10.23 -0.05 -5.55
C PHE A 207 10.57 -1.35 -6.28
N LYS A 208 10.84 -2.41 -5.51
CA LYS A 208 11.16 -3.74 -6.05
C LYS A 208 9.96 -4.28 -6.84
N GLU A 209 10.23 -4.94 -7.95
CA GLU A 209 9.18 -5.64 -8.69
C GLU A 209 8.53 -6.70 -7.79
N PRO A 210 7.21 -6.65 -7.61
CA PRO A 210 6.49 -7.70 -6.90
C PRO A 210 6.56 -9.01 -7.66
N LEU A 211 6.26 -10.11 -6.98
CA LEU A 211 6.23 -11.42 -7.61
C LEU A 211 5.17 -11.45 -8.71
N GLN A 212 5.60 -11.82 -9.91
CA GLN A 212 4.75 -12.15 -11.03
C GLN A 212 4.96 -13.61 -11.43
N VAL A 213 3.88 -14.30 -11.77
CA VAL A 213 3.92 -15.70 -12.18
C VAL A 213 3.16 -15.85 -13.48
N PHE A 214 3.81 -16.45 -14.48
CA PHE A 214 3.18 -16.73 -15.77
C PHE A 214 3.64 -18.08 -16.34
N GLN A 215 2.89 -18.62 -17.29
CA GLN A 215 3.13 -19.92 -17.88
C GLN A 215 3.61 -19.78 -19.31
N LEU A 216 4.65 -20.55 -19.69
CA LEU A 216 5.06 -20.73 -21.07
C LEU A 216 4.25 -21.84 -21.75
N TYR A 217 4.30 -21.89 -23.08
CA TYR A 217 3.54 -22.86 -23.87
C TYR A 217 3.88 -24.32 -23.59
N ASP A 218 5.08 -24.60 -23.08
CA ASP A 218 5.53 -25.94 -22.69
C ASP A 218 5.09 -26.34 -21.28
N GLY A 219 4.34 -25.48 -20.57
CA GLY A 219 3.91 -25.69 -19.21
C GLY A 219 4.94 -25.31 -18.14
N THR A 220 6.06 -24.66 -18.56
CA THR A 220 7.02 -24.10 -17.59
C THR A 220 6.41 -22.88 -16.89
N MET A 221 6.46 -22.88 -15.57
CA MET A 221 6.12 -21.71 -14.77
C MET A 221 7.35 -20.81 -14.63
N VAL A 222 7.19 -19.54 -14.96
CA VAL A 222 8.22 -18.52 -14.82
C VAL A 222 7.84 -17.60 -13.66
N PHE A 223 8.84 -17.31 -12.82
CA PHE A 223 8.72 -16.42 -11.66
C PHE A 223 9.59 -15.21 -11.91
N HIS A 224 8.98 -14.03 -11.95
CA HIS A 224 9.66 -12.76 -12.13
C HIS A 224 9.44 -11.89 -10.90
N GLY A 225 10.45 -11.08 -10.54
CA GLY A 225 10.38 -10.18 -9.39
C GLY A 225 10.84 -10.83 -8.08
N THR A 226 10.34 -10.32 -6.97
CA THR A 226 10.77 -10.70 -5.62
C THR A 226 10.20 -12.08 -5.23
N GLN A 227 11.06 -13.07 -5.07
CA GLN A 227 10.69 -14.44 -4.64
C GLN A 227 10.82 -14.59 -3.12
N SER A 228 10.27 -13.66 -2.39
CA SER A 228 10.17 -13.70 -0.92
C SER A 228 8.86 -13.08 -0.47
N LEU A 229 8.43 -13.39 0.75
CA LEU A 229 7.36 -12.64 1.38
C LEU A 229 7.86 -11.21 1.59
N TYR A 230 7.22 -10.24 0.95
CA TYR A 230 7.72 -8.87 0.79
C TYR A 230 8.08 -8.23 2.14
N PHE A 231 7.14 -8.23 3.08
CA PHE A 231 7.31 -7.61 4.40
C PHE A 231 8.08 -8.47 5.41
N TYR A 232 8.19 -9.78 5.17
CA TYR A 232 8.89 -10.71 6.08
C TYR A 232 10.30 -11.06 5.62
N ASN A 233 10.70 -10.63 4.43
CA ASN A 233 11.97 -10.97 3.79
C ASN A 233 12.31 -12.48 3.84
N THR A 234 11.27 -13.33 3.81
CA THR A 234 11.38 -14.78 3.91
C THR A 234 11.34 -15.39 2.52
N PRO A 235 12.39 -16.11 2.08
CA PRO A 235 12.40 -16.77 0.77
C PRO A 235 11.26 -17.76 0.62
N VAL A 236 10.60 -17.77 -0.55
CA VAL A 236 9.56 -18.75 -0.90
C VAL A 236 10.07 -19.65 -2.02
N ASP A 237 10.16 -20.96 -1.80
CA ASP A 237 10.51 -21.92 -2.84
C ASP A 237 9.30 -22.20 -3.74
N LEU A 238 9.10 -21.35 -4.71
CA LEU A 238 7.98 -21.42 -5.66
C LEU A 238 8.15 -22.59 -6.64
N ASN A 239 9.39 -22.95 -6.97
CA ASN A 239 9.65 -24.04 -7.91
C ASN A 239 9.10 -25.38 -7.41
N LYS A 240 9.22 -25.68 -6.11
CA LYS A 240 8.68 -26.92 -5.54
C LYS A 240 7.17 -26.96 -5.46
N LYS A 241 6.52 -25.81 -5.29
CA LYS A 241 5.07 -25.73 -5.04
C LYS A 241 4.24 -25.46 -6.28
N LEU A 242 4.74 -24.64 -7.21
CA LEU A 242 3.98 -24.15 -8.35
C LEU A 242 4.40 -24.80 -9.68
N GLN A 243 5.62 -25.35 -9.77
CA GLN A 243 6.04 -26.06 -10.97
C GLN A 243 5.47 -27.50 -10.96
N VAL A 244 4.26 -27.65 -11.45
CA VAL A 244 3.51 -28.92 -11.40
C VAL A 244 3.97 -29.95 -12.43
N LEU A 245 4.59 -29.54 -13.54
CA LEU A 245 5.11 -30.46 -14.54
C LEU A 245 6.59 -30.69 -14.35
N PRO A 246 7.06 -31.95 -14.27
CA PRO A 246 8.48 -32.29 -14.28
C PRO A 246 9.10 -31.92 -15.64
N ARG A 247 10.41 -31.65 -15.65
CA ARG A 247 11.15 -31.13 -16.80
C ARG A 247 10.93 -31.93 -18.10
N PHE A 248 10.86 -33.27 -18.00
CA PHE A 248 10.68 -34.15 -19.14
C PHE A 248 9.26 -34.11 -19.76
N LEU A 249 8.26 -33.53 -19.04
CA LEU A 249 6.90 -33.32 -19.55
C LEU A 249 6.65 -31.90 -20.05
N ARG A 250 7.61 -31.00 -19.92
CA ARG A 250 7.50 -29.62 -20.42
C ARG A 250 7.86 -29.58 -21.90
N HIS A 251 6.84 -29.58 -22.75
CA HIS A 251 7.03 -29.57 -24.20
C HIS A 251 5.88 -28.80 -24.87
N SER A 252 6.19 -27.78 -25.68
CA SER A 252 5.20 -26.91 -26.33
C SER A 252 4.19 -27.66 -27.21
N ASN A 253 4.67 -28.72 -27.86
CA ASN A 253 3.83 -29.57 -28.74
C ASN A 253 3.24 -30.77 -28.01
N PHE A 254 3.33 -30.86 -26.69
CA PHE A 254 3.01 -32.06 -25.95
C PHE A 254 1.54 -32.46 -26.09
N VAL A 255 0.61 -31.51 -26.00
CA VAL A 255 -0.84 -31.73 -26.14
C VAL A 255 -1.24 -31.99 -27.60
N TRP A 256 -0.53 -31.35 -28.51
CA TRP A 256 -0.80 -31.39 -29.99
C TRP A 256 0.12 -32.35 -30.72
N SER A 257 1.06 -32.96 -30.04
CA SER A 257 2.01 -33.92 -30.64
C SER A 257 1.29 -35.11 -31.24
N ASN A 258 1.65 -35.48 -32.45
CA ASN A 258 1.24 -36.74 -33.07
C ASN A 258 1.86 -37.96 -32.41
N ASN A 259 2.79 -37.77 -31.46
CA ASN A 259 3.45 -38.86 -30.74
C ASN A 259 2.52 -39.41 -29.64
N GLN A 260 1.93 -40.57 -29.94
CA GLN A 260 1.00 -41.28 -29.02
C GLN A 260 1.64 -41.68 -27.71
N PHE A 261 2.96 -41.96 -27.69
CA PHE A 261 3.68 -42.35 -26.50
C PHE A 261 3.75 -41.20 -25.48
N TYR A 262 4.09 -39.97 -25.93
CA TYR A 262 4.08 -38.80 -25.04
C TYR A 262 2.69 -38.48 -24.51
N ARG A 263 1.66 -38.59 -25.35
CA ARG A 263 0.27 -38.42 -24.90
C ARG A 263 -0.12 -39.43 -23.82
N PHE A 264 0.33 -40.65 -23.94
CA PHE A 264 0.07 -41.74 -22.98
C PHE A 264 0.78 -41.43 -21.63
N ILE A 265 2.06 -41.09 -21.63
CA ILE A 265 2.81 -40.72 -20.41
C ILE A 265 2.16 -39.52 -19.71
N PHE A 266 1.76 -38.50 -20.45
CA PHE A 266 1.09 -37.33 -19.84
C PHE A 266 -0.26 -37.71 -19.20
N ARG A 267 -1.03 -38.57 -19.84
CA ARG A 267 -2.29 -39.06 -19.28
C ARG A 267 -2.07 -39.81 -17.97
N ILE A 268 -1.06 -40.67 -17.91
CA ILE A 268 -0.68 -41.39 -16.68
C ILE A 268 -0.25 -40.39 -15.61
N TYR A 269 0.64 -39.48 -15.93
CA TYR A 269 1.09 -38.46 -14.98
C TYR A 269 -0.08 -37.62 -14.41
N LYS A 270 -0.99 -37.20 -15.29
CA LYS A 270 -2.20 -36.45 -14.88
C LYS A 270 -3.10 -37.26 -13.94
N LEU A 271 -3.25 -38.56 -14.18
CA LEU A 271 -4.09 -39.42 -13.33
C LEU A 271 -3.53 -39.61 -11.92
N PHE A 272 -2.20 -39.78 -11.80
CA PHE A 272 -1.56 -40.12 -10.55
C PHE A 272 -1.05 -38.92 -9.75
N PHE A 273 -0.60 -37.87 -10.39
CA PHE A 273 0.12 -36.77 -9.76
C PHE A 273 -0.58 -35.41 -9.80
N LEU A 274 -1.52 -35.20 -10.72
CA LEU A 274 -2.28 -33.95 -10.78
C LEU A 274 -3.67 -34.18 -10.18
N LYS A 275 -3.92 -33.57 -9.01
CA LYS A 275 -5.29 -33.50 -8.47
C LYS A 275 -6.20 -32.82 -9.49
N LYS A 276 -7.39 -33.37 -9.74
CA LYS A 276 -8.42 -32.69 -10.51
C LYS A 276 -8.75 -31.37 -9.82
N SER A 277 -8.26 -30.26 -10.36
CA SER A 277 -8.78 -28.95 -10.01
C SER A 277 -10.25 -28.93 -10.48
N LYS A 278 -11.17 -28.70 -9.56
CA LYS A 278 -12.53 -28.29 -9.88
C LYS A 278 -12.46 -26.83 -10.30
N SER A 279 -11.84 -26.50 -11.43
CA SER A 279 -11.94 -25.18 -11.99
C SER A 279 -13.17 -25.14 -12.88
N SER A 280 -14.20 -24.46 -12.44
CA SER A 280 -15.17 -23.90 -13.36
C SER A 280 -14.40 -22.87 -14.21
N MET A 281 -14.27 -23.11 -15.49
CA MET A 281 -13.88 -22.11 -16.48
C MET A 281 -15.04 -21.14 -16.73
N ASN A 282 -15.57 -20.52 -15.70
CA ASN A 282 -16.50 -19.42 -15.83
C ASN A 282 -15.84 -18.21 -15.15
N GLY A 283 -15.61 -17.20 -15.97
CA GLY A 283 -14.87 -16.01 -15.59
C GLY A 283 -15.57 -15.13 -14.56
N ASP A 284 -15.44 -15.52 -13.30
CA ASP A 284 -15.74 -14.67 -12.16
C ASP A 284 -14.47 -14.55 -11.31
N THR A 285 -13.55 -13.73 -11.81
CA THR A 285 -12.30 -13.44 -11.11
C THR A 285 -12.53 -12.66 -9.80
N GLU A 286 -13.61 -11.88 -9.69
CA GLU A 286 -13.92 -11.15 -8.47
C GLU A 286 -14.53 -12.03 -7.36
N GLN A 287 -15.43 -12.95 -7.67
CA GLN A 287 -16.05 -13.79 -6.63
C GLN A 287 -15.09 -14.81 -5.99
N ASN A 288 -14.07 -15.27 -6.71
CA ASN A 288 -13.10 -16.22 -6.18
C ASN A 288 -12.06 -15.58 -5.24
N THR A 289 -11.73 -14.31 -5.42
CA THR A 289 -10.80 -13.58 -4.52
C THR A 289 -11.41 -13.43 -3.13
N TRP A 290 -12.72 -13.32 -3.01
CA TRP A 290 -13.44 -13.11 -1.74
C TRP A 290 -13.83 -14.40 -1.01
N SER A 291 -13.82 -15.56 -1.69
CA SER A 291 -14.18 -16.83 -1.03
C SER A 291 -13.14 -17.26 0.00
N TRP A 292 -11.85 -17.14 -0.28
CA TRP A 292 -10.80 -17.52 0.66
C TRP A 292 -10.66 -16.51 1.83
N ILE A 293 -11.01 -15.23 1.63
CA ILE A 293 -11.07 -14.24 2.71
C ILE A 293 -12.18 -14.61 3.70
N ARG A 294 -13.33 -15.09 3.23
CA ARG A 294 -14.40 -15.61 4.09
C ARG A 294 -13.98 -16.87 4.85
N GLU A 295 -13.26 -17.77 4.20
CA GLU A 295 -12.70 -18.97 4.85
C GLU A 295 -11.64 -18.60 5.89
N TYR A 296 -10.79 -17.61 5.61
CA TYR A 296 -9.80 -17.11 6.55
C TYR A 296 -10.44 -16.41 7.76
N LYS A 297 -11.49 -15.62 7.57
CA LYS A 297 -12.27 -15.04 8.68
C LYS A 297 -12.94 -16.13 9.54
N SER A 298 -13.49 -17.17 8.93
CA SER A 298 -14.04 -18.32 9.66
C SER A 298 -12.97 -19.03 10.48
N PHE A 299 -11.77 -19.18 9.93
CA PHE A 299 -10.63 -19.79 10.63
C PHE A 299 -10.16 -18.95 11.84
N LEU A 300 -10.10 -17.63 11.70
CA LEU A 300 -9.73 -16.73 12.80
C LEU A 300 -10.79 -16.68 13.90
N ASN A 301 -12.08 -16.64 13.55
CA ASN A 301 -13.16 -16.63 14.53
C ASN A 301 -13.24 -17.95 15.33
N ASN A 302 -12.85 -19.07 14.74
CA ASN A 302 -12.80 -20.34 15.44
C ASN A 302 -11.60 -20.46 16.40
N LYS A 303 -10.52 -19.70 16.17
CA LYS A 303 -9.34 -19.66 17.08
C LYS A 303 -9.51 -18.74 18.30
N THR A 304 -10.44 -17.82 18.27
CA THR A 304 -10.75 -16.92 19.40
C THR A 304 -11.82 -17.49 20.32
N ALA A 305 -12.35 -18.68 20.00
CA ALA A 305 -13.38 -19.37 20.80
C ALA A 305 -12.80 -20.55 21.64
N GLU A 306 -11.50 -20.82 21.55
CA GLU A 306 -10.71 -21.65 22.46
C GLU A 306 -9.81 -20.76 23.37
#